data_d8800c353ef41b2cea385d796e23af54
#
_entry.id   d8800c353ef41b2cea385d796e23af54
#
_cell.length_a   1.000
_cell.length_b   1.000
_cell.length_c   1.000
_cell.angle_alpha   90.00
_cell.angle_beta   90.00
_cell.angle_gamma   90.00
#
_symmetry.space_group_name_H-M   'P 1'
#
loop_
_entity.id
_entity.type
_entity.pdbx_description
1 polymer ?
#
loop_
_entity_poly.entity_id
_entity_poly.type
_entity_poly.pdbx_seq_one_letter_code
_entity_poly.pdbx_strand_id
1 'polypeptide(L)'
;INNGERVVLIGRNGAGKSTLLKVISGEVGLDDGVRWVKDDARVAYLDQTVPPALDQSIYEVVLSGLGDIGDCLSRYESLANDPDLTNKKNLDEFSRLTQQLDLLEGWDLKHRVDKILTDLNLDGRQDMNSSSGGMRRRAMLARALVSNPELLLLDEPTNHLDIEAIDELQQTLMNLDTALVLV
;
A
#
# COMPACT_ATOMS: atom_id res chain seq x y z
N ILE A 1 13.61 -15.84 4.60
CA ILE A 1 13.91 -14.50 4.04
C ILE A 1 14.32 -13.65 5.21
N ASN A 2 15.50 -13.04 5.16
CA ASN A 2 16.04 -12.18 6.22
C ASN A 2 15.78 -10.70 5.90
N ASN A 3 15.96 -9.85 6.91
CA ASN A 3 15.79 -8.40 6.73
C ASN A 3 16.72 -7.87 5.62
N GLY A 4 16.20 -7.05 4.72
CA GLY A 4 16.93 -6.47 3.60
C GLY A 4 17.34 -7.46 2.49
N GLU A 5 16.98 -8.73 2.61
CA GLU A 5 17.27 -9.73 1.58
C GLU A 5 16.41 -9.50 0.35
N ARG A 6 17.00 -9.71 -0.83
CA ARG A 6 16.30 -9.59 -2.12
C ARG A 6 16.31 -10.93 -2.83
N VAL A 7 15.12 -11.47 -3.04
CA VAL A 7 14.91 -12.79 -3.65
C VAL A 7 14.15 -12.63 -4.96
N VAL A 8 14.59 -13.28 -6.02
CA VAL A 8 13.90 -13.33 -7.30
C VAL A 8 13.45 -14.76 -7.57
N LEU A 9 12.17 -14.95 -7.80
CA LEU A 9 11.59 -16.23 -8.18
C LEU A 9 11.49 -16.34 -9.70
N ILE A 10 12.24 -17.26 -10.27
CA ILE A 10 12.29 -17.47 -11.73
C ILE A 10 11.62 -18.81 -12.07
N GLY A 11 10.74 -18.81 -13.05
CA GLY A 11 10.08 -20.01 -13.52
C GLY A 11 9.07 -19.73 -14.65
N ARG A 12 8.62 -20.79 -15.31
CA ARG A 12 7.64 -20.70 -16.41
C ARG A 12 6.30 -20.12 -15.90
N ASN A 13 5.53 -19.53 -16.82
CA ASN A 13 4.15 -19.12 -16.51
C ASN A 13 3.34 -20.36 -16.10
N GLY A 14 2.51 -20.21 -15.05
CA GLY A 14 1.76 -21.33 -14.47
C GLY A 14 2.56 -22.24 -13.52
N ALA A 15 3.84 -21.96 -13.23
CA ALA A 15 4.64 -22.77 -12.30
C ALA A 15 4.28 -22.56 -10.80
N GLY A 16 3.28 -21.73 -10.51
CA GLY A 16 2.81 -21.49 -9.14
C GLY A 16 3.52 -20.35 -8.40
N LYS A 17 4.28 -19.49 -9.09
CA LYS A 17 5.01 -18.38 -8.47
C LYS A 17 4.10 -17.43 -7.70
N SER A 18 3.03 -16.93 -8.33
CA SER A 18 2.01 -16.08 -7.70
C SER A 18 1.31 -16.78 -6.54
N THR A 19 1.03 -18.09 -6.67
CA THR A 19 0.46 -18.88 -5.59
C THR A 19 1.42 -18.95 -4.39
N LEU A 20 2.72 -19.14 -4.65
CA LEU A 20 3.72 -19.13 -3.59
C LEU A 20 3.78 -17.76 -2.88
N LEU A 21 3.72 -16.64 -3.61
CA LEU A 21 3.66 -15.31 -3.00
C LEU A 21 2.42 -15.17 -2.11
N LYS A 22 1.24 -15.63 -2.58
CA LYS A 22 -0.02 -15.61 -1.81
C LYS A 22 0.03 -16.52 -0.58
N VAL A 23 0.74 -17.61 -0.63
CA VAL A 23 1.01 -18.45 0.55
C VAL A 23 1.93 -17.74 1.53
N ILE A 24 2.97 -17.08 1.04
CA ILE A 24 3.88 -16.29 1.90
C ILE A 24 3.15 -15.11 2.54
N SER A 25 2.27 -14.41 1.81
CA SER A 25 1.45 -13.32 2.38
C SER A 25 0.43 -13.83 3.40
N GLY A 26 -0.02 -15.08 3.27
CA GLY A 26 -1.06 -15.67 4.10
C GLY A 26 -2.47 -15.55 3.52
N GLU A 27 -2.59 -15.05 2.27
CA GLU A 27 -3.87 -14.98 1.56
C GLU A 27 -4.39 -16.36 1.15
N VAL A 28 -3.47 -17.30 0.93
CA VAL A 28 -3.78 -18.70 0.57
C VAL A 28 -3.18 -19.63 1.63
N GLY A 29 -3.99 -20.56 2.11
CA GLY A 29 -3.56 -21.60 3.05
C GLY A 29 -2.61 -22.61 2.39
N LEU A 30 -1.82 -23.30 3.20
CA LEU A 30 -1.00 -24.45 2.76
C LEU A 30 -1.87 -25.72 2.73
N ASP A 31 -1.68 -26.54 1.71
CA ASP A 31 -2.23 -27.89 1.67
C ASP A 31 -1.43 -28.82 2.61
N ASP A 32 -0.10 -28.62 2.71
CA ASP A 32 0.81 -29.36 3.58
C ASP A 32 2.04 -28.49 3.90
N GLY A 33 2.69 -28.79 5.03
CA GLY A 33 3.87 -28.08 5.48
C GLY A 33 3.58 -27.01 6.53
N VAL A 34 4.58 -26.14 6.78
CA VAL A 34 4.50 -25.08 7.79
C VAL A 34 4.96 -23.76 7.20
N ARG A 35 4.13 -22.74 7.32
CA ARG A 35 4.50 -21.34 7.12
C ARG A 35 4.87 -20.75 8.47
N TRP A 36 6.13 -20.37 8.63
CA TRP A 36 6.56 -19.65 9.81
C TRP A 36 6.85 -18.19 9.46
N VAL A 37 6.28 -17.29 10.21
CA VAL A 37 6.50 -15.85 10.11
C VAL A 37 6.80 -15.37 11.52
N LYS A 38 7.77 -14.46 11.65
CA LYS A 38 8.06 -13.81 12.93
C LYS A 38 6.80 -13.10 13.46
N ASP A 39 6.59 -13.15 14.76
CA ASP A 39 5.50 -12.43 15.41
C ASP A 39 5.57 -10.94 15.05
N ASP A 40 4.42 -10.34 14.75
CA ASP A 40 4.25 -8.93 14.37
C ASP A 40 4.94 -8.51 13.06
N ALA A 41 5.52 -9.45 12.28
CA ALA A 41 6.11 -9.11 11.00
C ALA A 41 5.04 -8.66 9.98
N ARG A 42 5.19 -7.45 9.48
CA ARG A 42 4.31 -6.89 8.46
C ARG A 42 4.77 -7.36 7.07
N VAL A 43 3.90 -8.10 6.42
CA VAL A 43 4.10 -8.58 5.04
C VAL A 43 3.11 -7.86 4.14
N ALA A 44 3.61 -7.18 3.12
CA ALA A 44 2.78 -6.56 2.10
C ALA A 44 2.89 -7.32 0.78
N TYR A 45 1.79 -7.44 0.07
CA TYR A 45 1.71 -8.09 -1.23
C TYR A 45 1.17 -7.13 -2.28
N LEU A 46 1.90 -6.98 -3.36
CA LEU A 46 1.49 -6.23 -4.54
C LEU A 46 1.12 -7.23 -5.65
N ASP A 47 -0.18 -7.40 -5.85
CA ASP A 47 -0.74 -8.26 -6.89
C ASP A 47 -0.37 -7.75 -8.30
N GLN A 48 -0.31 -8.68 -9.26
CA GLN A 48 -0.14 -8.38 -10.67
C GLN A 48 -1.24 -7.45 -11.20
N THR A 49 -2.48 -7.65 -10.76
CA THR A 49 -3.63 -6.89 -11.22
C THR A 49 -3.86 -5.65 -10.37
N VAL A 50 -3.88 -4.50 -11.04
CA VAL A 50 -4.42 -3.27 -10.42
C VAL A 50 -5.94 -3.43 -10.38
N PRO A 51 -6.60 -3.23 -9.22
CA PRO A 51 -8.05 -3.28 -9.13
C PRO A 51 -8.70 -2.41 -10.19
N PRO A 52 -9.84 -2.85 -10.78
CA PRO A 52 -10.60 -1.99 -11.68
C PRO A 52 -10.97 -0.70 -10.95
N ALA A 53 -11.07 0.35 -11.74
CA ALA A 53 -11.31 1.72 -11.35
C ALA A 53 -12.02 1.88 -10.00
N LEU A 54 -11.31 2.46 -9.06
CA LEU A 54 -11.85 2.87 -7.76
C LEU A 54 -12.25 4.33 -7.90
N ASP A 55 -13.49 4.70 -7.58
CA ASP A 55 -13.91 6.10 -7.42
C ASP A 55 -13.26 6.69 -6.16
N GLN A 56 -11.93 6.69 -6.15
CA GLN A 56 -11.10 7.11 -5.03
C GLN A 56 -9.93 7.91 -5.54
N SER A 57 -9.49 8.88 -4.75
CA SER A 57 -8.22 9.56 -4.96
C SER A 57 -7.04 8.63 -4.67
N ILE A 58 -5.88 8.96 -5.23
CA ILE A 58 -4.63 8.25 -4.91
C ILE A 58 -4.36 8.27 -3.40
N TYR A 59 -4.67 9.38 -2.72
CA TYR A 59 -4.52 9.52 -1.28
C TYR A 59 -5.35 8.49 -0.50
N GLU A 60 -6.64 8.36 -0.84
CA GLU A 60 -7.54 7.38 -0.22
C GLU A 60 -7.10 5.94 -0.47
N VAL A 61 -6.62 5.66 -1.68
CA VAL A 61 -6.05 4.33 -2.01
C VAL A 61 -4.83 4.03 -1.13
N VAL A 62 -3.93 4.99 -0.93
CA VAL A 62 -2.75 4.80 -0.07
C VAL A 62 -3.16 4.63 1.39
N LEU A 63 -4.10 5.44 1.88
CA LEU A 63 -4.64 5.31 3.24
C LEU A 63 -5.24 3.93 3.50
N SER A 64 -5.90 3.32 2.51
CA SER A 64 -6.48 1.97 2.65
C SER A 64 -5.43 0.90 3.00
N GLY A 65 -4.15 1.15 2.76
CA GLY A 65 -3.05 0.28 3.18
C GLY A 65 -2.79 0.26 4.70
N LEU A 66 -3.41 1.19 5.44
CA LEU A 66 -3.32 1.27 6.91
C LEU A 66 -4.52 0.60 7.63
N GLY A 67 -5.46 -0.01 6.88
CA GLY A 67 -6.65 -0.62 7.47
C GLY A 67 -7.50 0.37 8.25
N ASP A 68 -8.02 -0.02 9.41
CA ASP A 68 -8.96 0.77 10.22
C ASP A 68 -8.46 2.19 10.56
N ILE A 69 -7.14 2.36 10.74
CA ILE A 69 -6.56 3.68 11.00
C ILE A 69 -6.61 4.54 9.73
N GLY A 70 -6.40 3.93 8.57
CA GLY A 70 -6.54 4.59 7.26
C GLY A 70 -7.95 5.08 7.03
N ASP A 71 -8.96 4.28 7.36
CA ASP A 71 -10.38 4.67 7.28
C ASP A 71 -10.68 5.84 8.24
N CYS A 72 -10.11 5.80 9.45
CA CYS A 72 -10.25 6.88 10.41
C CYS A 72 -9.63 8.19 9.88
N LEU A 73 -8.43 8.14 9.31
CA LEU A 73 -7.76 9.28 8.68
C LEU A 73 -8.54 9.82 7.49
N SER A 74 -9.01 8.95 6.61
CA SER A 74 -9.82 9.32 5.44
C SER A 74 -11.10 10.06 5.87
N ARG A 75 -11.77 9.55 6.87
CA ARG A 75 -12.99 10.18 7.40
C ARG A 75 -12.70 11.52 8.10
N TYR A 76 -11.60 11.60 8.87
CA TYR A 76 -11.14 12.85 9.47
C TYR A 76 -10.87 13.92 8.39
N GLU A 77 -10.12 13.60 7.34
CA GLU A 77 -9.80 14.51 6.23
C GLU A 77 -11.07 14.97 5.49
N SER A 78 -12.00 14.05 5.25
CA SER A 78 -13.29 14.37 4.63
C SER A 78 -14.06 15.40 5.46
N LEU A 79 -14.14 15.21 6.78
CA LEU A 79 -14.82 16.15 7.68
C LEU A 79 -14.07 17.48 7.82
N ALA A 80 -12.73 17.46 7.87
CA ALA A 80 -11.92 18.67 7.97
C ALA A 80 -12.12 19.61 6.77
N ASN A 81 -12.46 19.05 5.60
CA ASN A 81 -12.72 19.79 4.37
C ASN A 81 -14.22 20.02 4.12
N ASP A 82 -15.10 19.59 5.02
CA ASP A 82 -16.55 19.75 4.87
C ASP A 82 -16.97 21.19 5.20
N PRO A 83 -17.63 21.91 4.28
CA PRO A 83 -18.19 23.24 4.56
C PRO A 83 -19.18 23.26 5.74
N ASP A 84 -19.83 22.13 6.02
CA ASP A 84 -20.79 21.96 7.10
C ASP A 84 -20.17 21.41 8.42
N LEU A 85 -18.86 21.54 8.60
CA LEU A 85 -18.17 21.11 9.84
C LEU A 85 -18.76 21.74 11.11
N THR A 86 -19.41 22.93 10.98
CA THR A 86 -20.08 23.61 12.10
C THR A 86 -21.36 22.91 12.58
N ASN A 87 -21.89 21.96 11.82
CA ASN A 87 -23.02 21.13 12.25
C ASN A 87 -22.59 20.28 13.47
N LYS A 88 -23.39 20.31 14.53
CA LYS A 88 -23.10 19.62 15.79
C LYS A 88 -22.70 18.15 15.60
N LYS A 89 -23.41 17.43 14.71
CA LYS A 89 -23.10 16.00 14.45
C LYS A 89 -21.70 15.81 13.84
N ASN A 90 -21.34 16.66 12.86
CA ASN A 90 -20.03 16.61 12.21
C ASN A 90 -18.92 17.02 13.19
N LEU A 91 -19.18 18.00 14.06
CA LEU A 91 -18.23 18.46 15.06
C LEU A 91 -17.98 17.39 16.13
N ASP A 92 -19.03 16.71 16.61
CA ASP A 92 -18.93 15.62 17.58
C ASP A 92 -18.14 14.44 16.96
N GLU A 93 -18.41 14.08 15.70
CA GLU A 93 -17.69 13.03 14.99
C GLU A 93 -16.22 13.42 14.76
N PHE A 94 -15.94 14.64 14.32
CA PHE A 94 -14.60 15.16 14.13
C PHE A 94 -13.78 15.11 15.43
N SER A 95 -14.37 15.53 16.55
CA SER A 95 -13.74 15.47 17.86
C SER A 95 -13.41 14.04 18.30
N ARG A 96 -14.33 13.10 18.03
CA ARG A 96 -14.11 11.67 18.32
C ARG A 96 -12.98 11.08 17.47
N LEU A 97 -12.95 11.38 16.17
CA LEU A 97 -11.88 10.91 15.26
C LEU A 97 -10.53 11.49 15.67
N THR A 98 -10.47 12.78 16.06
CA THR A 98 -9.24 13.41 16.56
C THR A 98 -8.70 12.66 17.77
N GLN A 99 -9.53 12.39 18.77
CA GLN A 99 -9.13 11.63 19.96
C GLN A 99 -8.67 10.20 19.61
N GLN A 100 -9.33 9.57 18.67
CA GLN A 100 -8.95 8.23 18.20
C GLN A 100 -7.59 8.23 17.50
N LEU A 101 -7.33 9.23 16.65
CA LEU A 101 -6.04 9.40 15.97
C LEU A 101 -4.92 9.73 16.96
N ASP A 102 -5.18 10.54 17.99
CA ASP A 102 -4.21 10.83 19.05
C ASP A 102 -3.79 9.55 19.80
N LEU A 103 -4.76 8.69 20.11
CA LEU A 103 -4.51 7.42 20.82
C LEU A 103 -3.75 6.38 19.96
N LEU A 104 -3.92 6.42 18.66
CA LEU A 104 -3.35 5.45 17.72
C LEU A 104 -2.09 5.96 17.00
N GLU A 105 -1.54 7.09 17.42
CA GLU A 105 -0.39 7.75 16.76
C GLU A 105 -0.67 8.01 15.26
N GLY A 106 -1.94 8.27 14.92
CA GLY A 106 -2.41 8.41 13.54
C GLY A 106 -1.77 9.57 12.78
N TRP A 107 -1.28 10.60 13.48
CA TRP A 107 -0.61 11.75 12.86
C TRP A 107 0.74 11.39 12.26
N ASP A 108 1.49 10.49 12.88
CA ASP A 108 2.74 9.98 12.32
C ASP A 108 2.50 9.16 11.05
N LEU A 109 1.37 8.44 11.01
CA LEU A 109 0.94 7.71 9.82
C LEU A 109 0.54 8.66 8.69
N LYS A 110 -0.14 9.76 8.99
CA LYS A 110 -0.44 10.80 8.02
C LYS A 110 0.83 11.37 7.39
N HIS A 111 1.81 11.75 8.20
CA HIS A 111 3.11 12.22 7.70
C HIS A 111 3.81 11.16 6.83
N ARG A 112 3.68 9.89 7.18
CA ARG A 112 4.22 8.79 6.37
C ARG A 112 3.52 8.69 5.01
N VAL A 113 2.20 8.83 4.96
CA VAL A 113 1.45 8.88 3.70
C VAL A 113 1.95 10.01 2.81
N ASP A 114 2.04 11.24 3.35
CA ASP A 114 2.48 12.42 2.62
C ASP A 114 3.91 12.25 2.08
N LYS A 115 4.80 11.66 2.89
CA LYS A 115 6.18 11.34 2.49
C LYS A 115 6.20 10.33 1.35
N ILE A 116 5.48 9.22 1.45
CA ILE A 116 5.44 8.17 0.42
C ILE A 116 4.89 8.71 -0.90
N LEU A 117 3.86 9.54 -0.85
CA LEU A 117 3.32 10.19 -2.05
C LEU A 117 4.38 11.07 -2.73
N THR A 118 5.15 11.82 -1.92
CA THR A 118 6.25 12.65 -2.43
C THR A 118 7.36 11.81 -3.03
N ASP A 119 7.81 10.77 -2.31
CA ASP A 119 8.91 9.88 -2.74
C ASP A 119 8.58 9.13 -4.04
N LEU A 120 7.30 8.83 -4.28
CA LEU A 120 6.80 8.16 -5.49
C LEU A 120 6.29 9.12 -6.56
N ASN A 121 6.48 10.43 -6.36
CA ASN A 121 6.02 11.47 -7.28
C ASN A 121 4.53 11.32 -7.66
N LEU A 122 3.67 11.19 -6.65
CA LEU A 122 2.23 11.02 -6.78
C LEU A 122 1.49 12.26 -6.28
N ASP A 123 0.54 12.76 -7.07
CA ASP A 123 -0.44 13.74 -6.58
C ASP A 123 -1.59 12.99 -5.90
N GLY A 124 -1.66 13.08 -4.57
CA GLY A 124 -2.69 12.41 -3.78
C GLY A 124 -4.13 12.81 -4.13
N ARG A 125 -4.33 13.99 -4.72
CA ARG A 125 -5.67 14.50 -5.12
C ARG A 125 -6.16 13.92 -6.44
N GLN A 126 -5.26 13.34 -7.22
CA GLN A 126 -5.60 12.78 -8.51
C GLN A 126 -6.51 11.55 -8.34
N ASP A 127 -7.54 11.46 -9.18
CA ASP A 127 -8.45 10.32 -9.24
C ASP A 127 -7.75 9.11 -9.87
N MET A 128 -7.91 7.92 -9.26
CA MET A 128 -7.35 6.67 -9.76
C MET A 128 -7.87 6.31 -11.15
N ASN A 129 -9.12 6.64 -11.48
CA ASN A 129 -9.71 6.35 -12.79
C ASN A 129 -9.05 7.14 -13.91
N SER A 130 -8.67 8.38 -13.64
CA SER A 130 -8.00 9.26 -14.61
C SER A 130 -6.49 9.05 -14.69
N SER A 131 -5.93 8.21 -13.81
CA SER A 131 -4.50 7.95 -13.73
C SER A 131 -4.01 6.99 -14.82
N SER A 132 -2.78 7.19 -15.30
CA SER A 132 -2.10 6.25 -16.20
C SER A 132 -1.84 4.89 -15.52
N GLY A 133 -1.56 3.85 -16.30
CA GLY A 133 -1.22 2.53 -15.76
C GLY A 133 -0.02 2.57 -14.81
N GLY A 134 1.03 3.32 -15.17
CA GLY A 134 2.21 3.52 -14.33
C GLY A 134 1.89 4.25 -13.03
N MET A 135 1.06 5.29 -13.07
CA MET A 135 0.63 6.00 -11.85
C MET A 135 -0.20 5.11 -10.94
N ARG A 136 -1.14 4.34 -11.49
CA ARG A 136 -1.92 3.37 -10.71
C ARG A 136 -1.01 2.35 -10.03
N ARG A 137 0.00 1.86 -10.75
CA ARG A 137 0.96 0.89 -10.20
C ARG A 137 1.78 1.50 -9.07
N ARG A 138 2.26 2.73 -9.22
CA ARG A 138 2.95 3.47 -8.14
C ARG A 138 2.04 3.73 -6.94
N ALA A 139 0.77 4.06 -7.15
CA ALA A 139 -0.20 4.23 -6.08
C ALA A 139 -0.44 2.93 -5.30
N MET A 140 -0.53 1.79 -5.99
CA MET A 140 -0.63 0.48 -5.34
C MET A 140 0.65 0.10 -4.58
N LEU A 141 1.83 0.48 -5.09
CA LEU A 141 3.08 0.33 -4.36
C LEU A 141 3.10 1.22 -3.11
N ALA A 142 2.67 2.48 -3.22
CA ALA A 142 2.53 3.38 -2.09
C ALA A 142 1.62 2.80 -1.00
N ARG A 143 0.47 2.24 -1.42
CA ARG A 143 -0.45 1.53 -0.54
C ARG A 143 0.21 0.36 0.20
N ALA A 144 1.03 -0.42 -0.48
CA ALA A 144 1.75 -1.53 0.13
C ALA A 144 2.83 -1.05 1.12
N LEU A 145 3.53 0.03 0.79
CA LEU A 145 4.64 0.57 1.59
C LEU A 145 4.19 1.35 2.82
N VAL A 146 2.98 1.93 2.81
CA VAL A 146 2.52 2.79 3.91
C VAL A 146 2.44 2.08 5.25
N SER A 147 2.19 0.76 5.25
CA SER A 147 2.21 -0.08 6.44
C SER A 147 3.62 -0.32 7.00
N ASN A 148 4.66 0.20 6.32
CA ASN A 148 6.08 -0.03 6.64
C ASN A 148 6.38 -1.54 6.76
N PRO A 149 6.22 -2.32 5.68
CA PRO A 149 6.36 -3.77 5.73
C PRO A 149 7.83 -4.17 5.93
N GLU A 150 8.07 -5.27 6.67
CA GLU A 150 9.38 -5.90 6.78
C GLU A 150 9.69 -6.79 5.55
N LEU A 151 8.62 -7.27 4.88
CA LEU A 151 8.69 -8.04 3.64
C LEU A 151 7.70 -7.52 2.62
N LEU A 152 8.17 -7.18 1.44
CA LEU A 152 7.36 -6.78 0.29
C LEU A 152 7.42 -7.85 -0.80
N LEU A 153 6.27 -8.37 -1.16
CA LEU A 153 6.09 -9.37 -2.20
C LEU A 153 5.55 -8.69 -3.46
N LEU A 154 6.24 -8.84 -4.58
CA LEU A 154 5.91 -8.19 -5.84
C LEU A 154 5.68 -9.24 -6.93
N ASP A 155 4.45 -9.31 -7.42
CA ASP A 155 4.07 -10.22 -8.49
C ASP A 155 4.05 -9.48 -9.83
N GLU A 156 5.03 -9.80 -10.69
CA GLU A 156 5.22 -9.20 -12.01
C GLU A 156 5.08 -7.66 -11.99
N PRO A 157 5.88 -6.95 -11.15
CA PRO A 157 5.66 -5.53 -10.88
C PRO A 157 5.91 -4.63 -12.10
N THR A 158 6.60 -5.12 -13.12
CA THR A 158 6.95 -4.39 -14.36
C THR A 158 5.96 -4.61 -15.50
N ASN A 159 5.00 -5.52 -15.35
CA ASN A 159 4.03 -5.81 -16.40
C ASN A 159 3.19 -4.56 -16.76
N HIS A 160 3.02 -4.34 -18.06
CA HIS A 160 2.27 -3.22 -18.63
C HIS A 160 2.85 -1.83 -18.32
N LEU A 161 4.09 -1.74 -17.88
CA LEU A 161 4.81 -0.48 -17.69
C LEU A 161 5.67 -0.19 -18.93
N ASP A 162 5.80 1.10 -19.26
CA ASP A 162 6.80 1.58 -20.20
C ASP A 162 8.21 1.59 -19.55
N ILE A 163 9.23 1.84 -20.37
CA ILE A 163 10.63 1.79 -19.91
C ILE A 163 10.90 2.82 -18.80
N GLU A 164 10.33 4.01 -18.92
CA GLU A 164 10.52 5.08 -17.94
C GLU A 164 9.92 4.69 -16.57
N ALA A 165 8.71 4.15 -16.57
CA ALA A 165 8.05 3.67 -15.35
C ALA A 165 8.78 2.46 -14.72
N ILE A 166 9.40 1.59 -15.53
CA ILE A 166 10.24 0.48 -15.03
C ILE A 166 11.47 1.03 -14.32
N ASP A 167 12.16 1.99 -14.93
CA ASP A 167 13.36 2.62 -14.33
C ASP A 167 13.03 3.33 -13.02
N GLU A 168 11.92 4.07 -12.95
CA GLU A 168 11.44 4.73 -11.73
C GLU A 168 11.11 3.70 -10.62
N LEU A 169 10.40 2.63 -10.98
CA LEU A 169 10.07 1.55 -10.06
C LEU A 169 11.35 0.88 -9.53
N GLN A 170 12.31 0.59 -10.40
CA GLN A 170 13.58 -0.03 -10.03
C GLN A 170 14.35 0.86 -9.05
N GLN A 171 14.47 2.15 -9.32
CA GLN A 171 15.13 3.11 -8.42
C GLN A 171 14.44 3.15 -7.05
N THR A 172 13.11 3.17 -7.04
CA THR A 172 12.33 3.14 -5.80
C THR A 172 12.63 1.87 -5.00
N LEU A 173 12.56 0.71 -5.63
CA LEU A 173 12.80 -0.57 -4.96
C LEU A 173 14.24 -0.72 -4.46
N MET A 174 15.23 -0.13 -5.17
CA MET A 174 16.62 -0.15 -4.75
C MET A 174 16.87 0.65 -3.47
N ASN A 175 16.10 1.69 -3.23
CA ASN A 175 16.23 2.57 -2.07
C ASN A 175 15.45 2.08 -0.83
N LEU A 176 14.70 0.97 -0.93
CA LEU A 176 13.98 0.40 0.20
C LEU A 176 14.90 -0.48 1.08
N ASP A 177 14.82 -0.30 2.39
CA ASP A 177 15.47 -1.17 3.38
C ASP A 177 14.65 -2.44 3.69
N THR A 178 13.51 -2.62 3.03
CA THR A 178 12.58 -3.74 3.18
C THR A 178 13.10 -4.98 2.44
N ALA A 179 12.90 -6.16 3.02
CA ALA A 179 13.14 -7.40 2.30
C ALA A 179 12.17 -7.54 1.11
N LEU A 180 12.67 -8.00 -0.04
CA LEU A 180 11.90 -8.08 -1.28
C LEU A 180 11.85 -9.51 -1.81
N VAL A 181 10.68 -9.94 -2.27
CA VAL A 181 10.52 -11.09 -3.16
C VAL A 181 9.84 -10.63 -4.43
N LEU A 182 10.47 -10.88 -5.57
CA LEU A 182 9.98 -10.50 -6.88
C LEU A 182 9.72 -11.75 -7.74
N VAL A 183 8.70 -11.68 -8.56
CA VAL A 183 8.39 -12.62 -9.65
C VAL A 183 8.51 -11.91 -10.98
#